data_226454af62f3224fcefa52ac9dadf442
#
_entry.id   226454af62f3224fcefa52ac9dadf442
#
_cell.length_a   1.000
_cell.length_b   1.000
_cell.length_c   1.000
_cell.angle_alpha   90.00
_cell.angle_beta   90.00
_cell.angle_gamma   90.00
#
_symmetry.space_group_name_H-M   'P 1'
#
loop_
_entity.id
_entity.type
_entity.pdbx_description
1 polymer ?
#
loop_
_entity_poly.entity_id
_entity_poly.type
_entity_poly.pdbx_seq_one_letter_code
_entity_poly.pdbx_strand_id
1 'polypeptide(L)'
;MTEQQKKFPEFYVTAPQPCPYLAGRLERKLFTHLTNDKPPELIDRLLTTGFRRSQNIAYVPYCEGCQACVSVRVLVDEFEPNRSMSRITARNRRLVARRIAPEPSSEQYRLFRTYIDARHSDGGMADMSVLDYRMMIEDSVIDTFLTEYREKPEGAVDLAIDQWPLKAVALCDRLTDGISMVYSFYDPAEANASLGTFMILDHIAFARRIGLPHLYLGYWIEGSRKMAYKAKFGPQERLGTDTWERVEPSSSSD
;
A
#
# COMPACT_ATOMS: atom_id res chain seq x y z
N MET A 1 35.16 -24.10 7.77
CA MET A 1 33.71 -23.81 7.67
C MET A 1 33.43 -22.68 8.65
N THR A 2 33.42 -21.47 8.17
CA THR A 2 33.18 -20.24 8.98
C THR A 2 31.69 -20.15 9.26
N GLU A 3 31.27 -20.29 10.52
CA GLU A 3 29.94 -19.94 10.98
C GLU A 3 29.67 -18.49 10.62
N GLN A 4 28.82 -18.23 9.63
CA GLN A 4 28.22 -16.93 9.44
C GLN A 4 27.39 -16.63 10.69
N GLN A 5 27.93 -15.82 11.60
CA GLN A 5 27.16 -15.25 12.68
C GLN A 5 25.92 -14.59 12.06
N LYS A 6 24.72 -15.16 12.32
CA LYS A 6 23.45 -14.54 11.98
C LYS A 6 23.40 -13.20 12.72
N LYS A 7 23.77 -12.12 12.04
CA LYS A 7 23.58 -10.76 12.57
C LYS A 7 22.08 -10.55 12.71
N PHE A 8 21.61 -10.46 13.95
CA PHE A 8 20.25 -10.02 14.22
C PHE A 8 20.08 -8.58 13.68
N PRO A 9 18.93 -8.23 13.11
CA PRO A 9 18.68 -6.87 12.65
C PRO A 9 18.73 -5.90 13.85
N GLU A 10 19.41 -4.78 13.66
CA GLU A 10 19.38 -3.68 14.62
C GLU A 10 18.06 -2.94 14.49
N PHE A 11 17.40 -2.69 15.62
CA PHE A 11 16.17 -1.93 15.69
C PHE A 11 16.38 -0.60 16.39
N TYR A 12 15.73 0.42 15.87
CA TYR A 12 15.77 1.79 16.38
C TYR A 12 14.34 2.26 16.67
N VAL A 13 14.22 3.23 17.59
CA VAL A 13 12.93 3.85 17.92
C VAL A 13 12.98 5.33 17.59
N THR A 14 11.97 5.85 16.91
CA THR A 14 11.86 7.27 16.58
C THR A 14 11.62 8.12 17.82
N ALA A 15 11.96 9.41 17.75
CA ALA A 15 11.45 10.39 18.70
C ALA A 15 9.91 10.45 18.65
N PRO A 16 9.25 10.83 19.77
CA PRO A 16 7.80 11.03 19.79
C PRO A 16 7.39 12.15 18.82
N GLN A 17 6.32 11.92 18.06
CA GLN A 17 5.72 12.90 17.16
C GLN A 17 4.19 12.89 17.31
N PRO A 18 3.47 13.96 16.95
CA PRO A 18 2.00 13.94 16.96
C PRO A 18 1.45 12.79 16.10
N CYS A 19 0.50 12.04 16.64
CA CYS A 19 -0.12 10.94 15.93
C CYS A 19 -1.00 11.48 14.78
N PRO A 20 -0.81 11.02 13.52
CA PRO A 20 -1.57 11.51 12.36
C PRO A 20 -3.01 10.95 12.31
N TYR A 21 -3.36 10.02 13.22
CA TYR A 21 -4.63 9.30 13.20
C TYR A 21 -5.52 9.61 14.40
N LEU A 22 -4.95 9.77 15.58
CA LEU A 22 -5.66 9.95 16.84
C LEU A 22 -5.21 11.26 17.48
N ALA A 23 -6.11 12.22 17.55
CA ALA A 23 -5.83 13.54 18.12
C ALA A 23 -5.36 13.45 19.59
N GLY A 24 -4.40 14.31 19.95
CA GLY A 24 -3.87 14.39 21.33
C GLY A 24 -2.95 13.22 21.72
N ARG A 25 -2.60 12.31 20.82
CA ARG A 25 -1.66 11.22 21.07
C ARG A 25 -0.32 11.46 20.41
N LEU A 26 0.72 10.81 20.91
CA LEU A 26 2.03 10.78 20.30
C LEU A 26 2.25 9.43 19.64
N GLU A 27 2.87 9.43 18.43
CA GLU A 27 3.35 8.22 17.77
C GLU A 27 4.85 8.04 17.98
N ARG A 28 5.25 6.78 18.06
CA ARG A 28 6.63 6.31 17.90
C ARG A 28 6.62 5.11 16.98
N LYS A 29 7.72 4.90 16.29
CA LYS A 29 7.91 3.74 15.42
C LYS A 29 9.17 2.99 15.83
N LEU A 30 9.07 1.68 15.93
CA LEU A 30 10.21 0.78 15.91
C LEU A 30 10.55 0.51 14.45
N PHE A 31 11.79 0.67 14.04
CA PHE A 31 12.20 0.45 12.67
C PHE A 31 13.58 -0.20 12.55
N THR A 32 13.81 -0.83 11.41
CA THR A 32 15.11 -1.36 11.00
C THR A 32 15.38 -1.01 9.55
N HIS A 33 16.65 -0.82 9.21
CA HIS A 33 17.05 -0.62 7.82
C HIS A 33 16.96 -1.93 7.02
N LEU A 34 16.42 -1.84 5.82
CA LEU A 34 16.41 -2.91 4.84
C LEU A 34 17.61 -2.72 3.92
N THR A 35 18.60 -3.57 4.05
CA THR A 35 19.88 -3.49 3.33
C THR A 35 20.17 -4.79 2.61
N ASN A 36 20.94 -4.73 1.52
CA ASN A 36 21.25 -5.88 0.67
C ASN A 36 22.06 -7.01 1.39
N ASP A 37 22.64 -6.71 2.54
CA ASP A 37 23.31 -7.71 3.38
C ASP A 37 22.37 -8.53 4.26
N LYS A 38 21.07 -8.16 4.31
CA LYS A 38 20.04 -8.93 5.01
C LYS A 38 19.47 -10.03 4.13
N PRO A 39 19.26 -11.24 4.67
CA PRO A 39 18.61 -12.32 3.93
C PRO A 39 17.20 -11.89 3.47
N PRO A 40 16.80 -12.17 2.23
CA PRO A 40 15.45 -11.87 1.73
C PRO A 40 14.33 -12.45 2.60
N GLU A 41 14.56 -13.65 3.18
CA GLU A 41 13.60 -14.32 4.06
C GLU A 41 13.36 -13.55 5.36
N LEU A 42 14.38 -12.83 5.86
CA LEU A 42 14.22 -11.97 7.04
C LEU A 42 13.35 -10.76 6.70
N ILE A 43 13.58 -10.15 5.55
CA ILE A 43 12.82 -8.98 5.08
C ILE A 43 11.36 -9.38 4.88
N ASP A 44 11.12 -10.47 4.18
CA ASP A 44 9.78 -11.02 3.96
C ASP A 44 9.07 -11.33 5.29
N ARG A 45 9.75 -11.98 6.23
CA ARG A 45 9.23 -12.25 7.57
C ARG A 45 8.82 -10.97 8.31
N LEU A 46 9.62 -9.91 8.27
CA LEU A 46 9.26 -8.63 8.89
C LEU A 46 7.94 -8.10 8.32
N LEU A 47 7.80 -8.09 6.99
CA LEU A 47 6.63 -7.53 6.33
C LEU A 47 5.37 -8.39 6.52
N THR A 48 5.50 -9.71 6.52
CA THR A 48 4.37 -10.63 6.76
C THR A 48 3.95 -10.67 8.23
N THR A 49 4.80 -10.25 9.17
CA THR A 49 4.50 -10.12 10.60
C THR A 49 4.11 -8.71 11.03
N GLY A 50 3.65 -7.87 10.10
CA GLY A 50 2.99 -6.61 10.41
C GLY A 50 3.84 -5.36 10.29
N PHE A 51 5.14 -5.47 10.00
CA PHE A 51 5.92 -4.30 9.62
C PHE A 51 5.44 -3.73 8.28
N ARG A 52 5.57 -2.43 8.14
CA ARG A 52 5.33 -1.71 6.88
C ARG A 52 6.64 -1.20 6.34
N ARG A 53 6.75 -1.13 5.02
CA ARG A 53 7.90 -0.53 4.36
C ARG A 53 7.69 0.96 4.06
N SER A 54 8.74 1.71 4.21
CA SER A 54 8.88 3.07 3.67
C SER A 54 10.31 3.22 3.15
N GLN A 55 10.48 3.36 1.85
CA GLN A 55 11.79 3.33 1.20
C GLN A 55 12.58 2.06 1.65
N ASN A 56 13.78 2.23 2.16
CA ASN A 56 14.67 1.17 2.65
C ASN A 56 14.54 0.87 4.15
N ILE A 57 13.41 1.19 4.77
CA ILE A 57 13.13 0.84 6.17
C ILE A 57 11.86 0.00 6.31
N ALA A 58 11.90 -0.97 7.24
CA ALA A 58 10.70 -1.61 7.76
C ALA A 58 10.38 -1.04 9.13
N TYR A 59 9.12 -0.69 9.38
CA TYR A 59 8.69 -0.09 10.64
C TYR A 59 7.35 -0.65 11.13
N VAL A 60 7.17 -0.59 12.45
CA VAL A 60 5.91 -0.90 13.13
C VAL A 60 5.64 0.19 14.17
N PRO A 61 4.37 0.57 14.43
CA PRO A 61 4.02 1.47 15.52
C PRO A 61 4.48 0.91 16.87
N TYR A 62 5.13 1.76 17.65
CA TYR A 62 5.66 1.42 18.99
C TYR A 62 5.33 2.54 19.97
N CYS A 63 4.04 2.83 20.11
CA CYS A 63 3.53 3.94 20.90
C CYS A 63 3.32 3.53 22.34
N GLU A 64 3.71 4.38 23.29
CA GLU A 64 3.48 4.16 24.69
C GLU A 64 1.97 4.15 25.02
N GLY A 65 1.49 3.06 25.63
CA GLY A 65 0.09 2.91 26.02
C GLY A 65 -0.91 2.87 24.85
N CYS A 66 -0.47 2.57 23.61
CA CYS A 66 -1.36 2.54 22.45
C CYS A 66 -1.04 1.39 21.48
N GLN A 67 -2.05 0.57 21.19
CA GLN A 67 -2.00 -0.52 20.21
C GLN A 67 -3.09 -0.39 19.13
N ALA A 68 -3.51 0.83 18.83
CA ALA A 68 -4.64 1.07 17.91
C ALA A 68 -4.33 0.79 16.43
N CYS A 69 -3.05 0.77 16.04
CA CYS A 69 -2.64 0.52 14.66
C CYS A 69 -2.53 -0.99 14.41
N VAL A 70 -3.55 -1.58 13.83
CA VAL A 70 -3.65 -3.01 13.57
C VAL A 70 -3.34 -3.28 12.09
N SER A 71 -2.34 -4.11 11.78
CA SER A 71 -2.08 -4.55 10.41
C SER A 71 -3.25 -5.39 9.88
N VAL A 72 -3.64 -5.15 8.61
CA VAL A 72 -4.73 -5.90 7.98
C VAL A 72 -4.32 -6.44 6.62
N ARG A 73 -4.80 -7.65 6.30
CA ARG A 73 -4.66 -8.28 5.00
C ARG A 73 -5.99 -8.93 4.58
N VAL A 74 -6.29 -8.82 3.30
CA VAL A 74 -7.48 -9.43 2.69
C VAL A 74 -7.18 -10.89 2.37
N LEU A 75 -8.14 -11.80 2.61
CA LEU A 75 -8.11 -13.19 2.18
C LEU A 75 -8.56 -13.25 0.71
N VAL A 76 -7.60 -13.30 -0.20
CA VAL A 76 -7.80 -13.09 -1.64
C VAL A 76 -8.73 -14.14 -2.25
N ASP A 77 -8.55 -15.41 -1.89
CA ASP A 77 -9.33 -16.52 -2.48
C ASP A 77 -10.80 -16.51 -2.04
N GLU A 78 -11.06 -15.96 -0.87
CA GLU A 78 -12.39 -15.90 -0.28
C GLU A 78 -13.10 -14.56 -0.51
N PHE A 79 -12.37 -13.57 -1.02
CA PHE A 79 -12.94 -12.23 -1.24
C PHE A 79 -13.97 -12.24 -2.37
N GLU A 80 -15.17 -11.76 -2.06
CA GLU A 80 -16.22 -11.52 -3.05
C GLU A 80 -16.63 -10.06 -3.08
N PRO A 81 -16.55 -9.39 -4.25
CA PRO A 81 -16.92 -7.98 -4.33
C PRO A 81 -18.44 -7.81 -4.14
N ASN A 82 -18.82 -6.94 -3.23
CA ASN A 82 -20.23 -6.57 -3.09
C ASN A 82 -20.72 -5.73 -4.29
N ARG A 83 -22.03 -5.45 -4.31
CA ARG A 83 -22.68 -4.73 -5.41
C ARG A 83 -22.06 -3.34 -5.68
N SER A 84 -21.69 -2.61 -4.62
CA SER A 84 -21.02 -1.31 -4.75
C SER A 84 -19.64 -1.44 -5.38
N MET A 85 -18.85 -2.41 -4.94
CA MET A 85 -17.53 -2.71 -5.49
C MET A 85 -17.60 -3.13 -6.97
N SER A 86 -18.56 -3.96 -7.32
CA SER A 86 -18.80 -4.36 -8.71
C SER A 86 -19.14 -3.16 -9.60
N ARG A 87 -19.91 -2.19 -9.09
CA ARG A 87 -20.21 -0.94 -9.80
C ARG A 87 -18.94 -0.08 -9.98
N ILE A 88 -18.06 -0.02 -8.98
CA ILE A 88 -16.80 0.69 -9.08
C ILE A 88 -15.91 0.05 -10.14
N THR A 89 -15.79 -1.26 -10.16
CA THR A 89 -15.02 -1.97 -11.20
C THR A 89 -15.61 -1.70 -12.59
N ALA A 90 -16.94 -1.76 -12.75
CA ALA A 90 -17.61 -1.49 -14.02
C ALA A 90 -17.38 -0.05 -14.52
N ARG A 91 -17.42 0.94 -13.62
CA ARG A 91 -17.18 2.35 -13.94
C ARG A 91 -15.76 2.59 -14.45
N ASN A 92 -14.78 1.84 -13.95
CA ASN A 92 -13.38 2.00 -14.27
C ASN A 92 -12.87 1.06 -15.38
N ARG A 93 -13.77 0.40 -16.16
CA ARG A 93 -13.38 -0.49 -17.29
C ARG A 93 -12.57 0.19 -18.39
N ARG A 94 -12.63 1.53 -18.46
CA ARG A 94 -11.81 2.36 -19.36
C ARG A 94 -10.33 2.37 -18.99
N LEU A 95 -9.99 2.01 -17.75
CA LEU A 95 -8.63 1.98 -17.26
C LEU A 95 -7.98 0.63 -17.50
N VAL A 96 -6.77 0.66 -18.05
CA VAL A 96 -5.91 -0.51 -18.22
C VAL A 96 -4.81 -0.46 -17.17
N ALA A 97 -4.70 -1.53 -16.40
CA ALA A 97 -3.67 -1.69 -15.41
C ALA A 97 -2.41 -2.30 -16.02
N ARG A 98 -1.28 -1.61 -15.92
CA ARG A 98 0.03 -2.05 -16.39
C ARG A 98 0.99 -2.18 -15.21
N ARG A 99 1.53 -3.40 -14.99
CA ARG A 99 2.55 -3.68 -13.98
C ARG A 99 3.92 -3.48 -14.62
N ILE A 100 4.72 -2.63 -14.01
CA ILE A 100 6.04 -2.24 -14.53
C ILE A 100 7.09 -2.27 -13.42
N ALA A 101 8.35 -2.27 -13.81
CA ALA A 101 9.46 -2.08 -12.89
C ALA A 101 9.31 -0.76 -12.10
N PRO A 102 9.92 -0.65 -10.90
CA PRO A 102 9.81 0.55 -10.08
C PRO A 102 10.71 1.67 -10.63
N GLU A 103 10.37 2.16 -11.81
CA GLU A 103 11.06 3.23 -12.50
C GLU A 103 10.22 4.51 -12.43
N PRO A 104 10.71 5.59 -11.77
CA PRO A 104 9.98 6.83 -11.64
C PRO A 104 9.97 7.62 -12.95
N SER A 105 8.84 8.26 -13.25
CA SER A 105 8.68 9.15 -14.39
C SER A 105 8.22 10.55 -13.99
N SER A 106 8.48 11.54 -14.86
CA SER A 106 7.99 12.90 -14.65
C SER A 106 6.47 12.99 -14.67
N GLU A 107 5.79 12.11 -15.42
CA GLU A 107 4.33 12.04 -15.46
C GLU A 107 3.77 11.53 -14.13
N GLN A 108 4.36 10.47 -13.58
CA GLN A 108 4.00 9.94 -12.25
C GLN A 108 4.22 10.99 -11.16
N TYR A 109 5.35 11.71 -11.17
CA TYR A 109 5.62 12.76 -10.18
C TYR A 109 4.63 13.92 -10.26
N ARG A 110 4.25 14.38 -11.46
CA ARG A 110 3.21 15.40 -11.62
C ARG A 110 1.87 14.94 -11.03
N LEU A 111 1.46 13.71 -11.33
CA LEU A 111 0.24 13.14 -10.76
C LEU A 111 0.32 13.03 -9.24
N PHE A 112 1.46 12.58 -8.71
CA PHE A 112 1.72 12.51 -7.27
C PHE A 112 1.59 13.87 -6.60
N ARG A 113 2.22 14.94 -7.15
CA ARG A 113 2.10 16.30 -6.62
C ARG A 113 0.68 16.77 -6.63
N THR A 114 -0.04 16.64 -7.74
CA THR A 114 -1.45 17.00 -7.85
C THR A 114 -2.30 16.30 -6.79
N TYR A 115 -2.03 15.04 -6.53
CA TYR A 115 -2.74 14.27 -5.50
C TYR A 115 -2.42 14.76 -4.08
N ILE A 116 -1.14 14.97 -3.75
CA ILE A 116 -0.72 15.47 -2.44
C ILE A 116 -1.32 16.84 -2.16
N ASP A 117 -1.22 17.77 -3.09
CA ASP A 117 -1.73 19.13 -2.94
C ASP A 117 -3.26 19.15 -2.70
N ALA A 118 -3.99 18.24 -3.36
CA ALA A 118 -5.45 18.15 -3.21
C ALA A 118 -5.93 17.39 -1.95
N ARG A 119 -5.15 16.46 -1.42
CA ARG A 119 -5.62 15.49 -0.41
C ARG A 119 -4.81 15.47 0.88
N HIS A 120 -3.56 15.91 0.86
CA HIS A 120 -2.59 15.71 1.94
C HIS A 120 -1.63 16.90 2.08
N SER A 121 -2.08 18.12 1.81
CA SER A 121 -1.27 19.35 1.88
C SER A 121 -0.62 19.58 3.25
N ASP A 122 -1.22 19.03 4.33
CA ASP A 122 -0.70 19.16 5.70
C ASP A 122 0.07 17.89 6.16
N GLY A 123 0.29 16.95 5.26
CA GLY A 123 0.94 15.66 5.57
C GLY A 123 2.44 15.70 5.43
N GLY A 124 3.16 14.74 6.04
CA GLY A 124 4.61 14.60 5.96
C GLY A 124 5.18 14.36 4.55
N MET A 125 4.33 14.22 3.52
CA MET A 125 4.73 14.10 2.12
C MET A 125 4.50 15.40 1.34
N ALA A 126 3.99 16.47 1.98
CA ALA A 126 3.68 17.73 1.32
C ALA A 126 4.92 18.39 0.66
N ASP A 127 6.07 18.27 1.31
CA ASP A 127 7.33 18.87 0.86
C ASP A 127 8.24 17.93 0.07
N MET A 128 7.73 16.74 -0.32
CA MET A 128 8.52 15.78 -1.09
C MET A 128 8.96 16.36 -2.44
N SER A 129 10.27 16.44 -2.64
CA SER A 129 10.89 16.83 -3.90
C SER A 129 10.82 15.70 -4.96
N VAL A 130 11.24 16.01 -6.19
CA VAL A 130 11.42 14.99 -7.25
C VAL A 130 12.39 13.89 -6.80
N LEU A 131 13.45 14.26 -6.07
CA LEU A 131 14.44 13.31 -5.58
C LEU A 131 13.85 12.38 -4.51
N ASP A 132 13.06 12.92 -3.57
CA ASP A 132 12.39 12.12 -2.54
C ASP A 132 11.39 11.14 -3.16
N TYR A 133 10.65 11.59 -4.18
CA TYR A 133 9.74 10.72 -4.95
C TYR A 133 10.52 9.60 -5.64
N ARG A 134 11.63 9.94 -6.28
CA ARG A 134 12.51 8.97 -6.93
C ARG A 134 13.00 7.92 -5.92
N MET A 135 13.51 8.36 -4.77
CA MET A 135 13.95 7.46 -3.70
C MET A 135 12.81 6.58 -3.18
N MET A 136 11.59 7.12 -3.08
CA MET A 136 10.40 6.33 -2.67
C MET A 136 10.12 5.17 -3.63
N ILE A 137 10.36 5.35 -4.92
CA ILE A 137 10.10 4.33 -5.95
C ILE A 137 11.27 3.35 -6.09
N GLU A 138 12.50 3.86 -6.22
CA GLU A 138 13.69 3.06 -6.59
C GLU A 138 14.39 2.41 -5.38
N ASP A 139 14.33 3.06 -4.21
CA ASP A 139 15.10 2.60 -3.04
C ASP A 139 14.37 1.45 -2.33
N SER A 140 14.49 0.26 -2.90
CA SER A 140 13.91 -0.96 -2.38
C SER A 140 14.82 -2.15 -2.65
N VAL A 141 14.97 -3.00 -1.63
CA VAL A 141 15.66 -4.30 -1.70
C VAL A 141 14.68 -5.47 -1.81
N ILE A 142 13.40 -5.17 -2.09
CA ILE A 142 12.31 -6.12 -2.18
C ILE A 142 11.86 -6.19 -3.64
N ASP A 143 11.15 -7.25 -4.01
CA ASP A 143 10.47 -7.36 -5.32
C ASP A 143 9.34 -6.33 -5.40
N THR A 144 9.73 -5.09 -5.71
CA THR A 144 8.86 -3.93 -5.81
C THR A 144 8.42 -3.72 -7.25
N PHE A 145 7.19 -3.34 -7.46
CA PHE A 145 6.64 -2.98 -8.77
C PHE A 145 5.68 -1.81 -8.68
N LEU A 146 5.49 -1.12 -9.80
CA LEU A 146 4.44 -0.14 -9.96
C LEU A 146 3.27 -0.74 -10.74
N THR A 147 2.05 -0.35 -10.40
CA THR A 147 0.88 -0.51 -11.24
C THR A 147 0.43 0.85 -11.71
N GLU A 148 0.57 1.13 -13.01
CA GLU A 148 0.00 2.29 -13.67
C GLU A 148 -1.41 1.97 -14.18
N TYR A 149 -2.34 2.88 -13.96
CA TYR A 149 -3.69 2.82 -14.51
C TYR A 149 -3.84 3.90 -15.55
N ARG A 150 -3.89 3.49 -16.83
CA ARG A 150 -3.96 4.38 -17.96
C ARG A 150 -5.32 4.31 -18.63
N GLU A 151 -5.86 5.47 -18.98
CA GLU A 151 -7.14 5.56 -19.65
C GLU A 151 -6.98 5.34 -21.14
N LYS A 152 -7.70 4.33 -21.66
CA LYS A 152 -7.71 4.08 -23.10
C LYS A 152 -8.44 5.23 -23.81
N PRO A 153 -7.77 6.02 -24.68
CA PRO A 153 -8.45 7.07 -25.42
C PRO A 153 -9.46 6.51 -26.43
N GLU A 154 -10.53 7.24 -26.67
CA GLU A 154 -11.47 6.89 -27.75
C GLU A 154 -10.73 6.94 -29.11
N GLY A 155 -10.89 5.90 -29.91
CA GLY A 155 -10.25 5.82 -31.24
C GLY A 155 -8.74 5.55 -31.22
N ALA A 156 -8.14 5.17 -30.08
CA ALA A 156 -6.71 4.83 -29.96
C ALA A 156 -6.41 3.50 -30.66
N VAL A 157 -6.28 3.52 -32.00
CA VAL A 157 -5.92 2.33 -32.78
C VAL A 157 -4.40 2.11 -32.80
N ASP A 158 -3.59 3.19 -32.77
CA ASP A 158 -2.15 3.15 -32.98
C ASP A 158 -1.32 3.74 -31.82
N LEU A 159 -1.92 4.13 -30.70
CA LEU A 159 -1.20 4.67 -29.56
C LEU A 159 -0.73 3.55 -28.62
N ALA A 160 0.57 3.53 -28.34
CA ALA A 160 1.13 2.66 -27.30
C ALA A 160 0.56 3.02 -25.92
N ILE A 161 0.39 2.03 -25.04
CA ILE A 161 -0.26 2.22 -23.71
C ILE A 161 0.44 3.24 -22.82
N ASP A 162 1.74 3.44 -22.97
CA ASP A 162 2.54 4.44 -22.27
C ASP A 162 2.23 5.88 -22.69
N GLN A 163 1.57 6.07 -23.84
CA GLN A 163 1.08 7.36 -24.33
C GLN A 163 -0.35 7.68 -23.85
N TRP A 164 -1.03 6.74 -23.21
CA TRP A 164 -2.37 6.96 -22.70
C TRP A 164 -2.32 7.76 -21.40
N PRO A 165 -3.32 8.64 -21.13
CA PRO A 165 -3.36 9.42 -19.91
C PRO A 165 -3.23 8.57 -18.65
N LEU A 166 -2.28 8.91 -17.79
CA LEU A 166 -2.08 8.27 -16.50
C LEU A 166 -3.11 8.80 -15.49
N LYS A 167 -3.88 7.91 -14.87
CA LYS A 167 -4.95 8.25 -13.93
C LYS A 167 -4.67 7.84 -12.49
N ALA A 168 -3.92 6.77 -12.29
CA ALA A 168 -3.54 6.34 -10.95
C ALA A 168 -2.24 5.52 -10.98
N VAL A 169 -1.56 5.47 -9.84
CA VAL A 169 -0.36 4.66 -9.62
C VAL A 169 -0.46 3.99 -8.25
N ALA A 170 -0.07 2.72 -8.17
CA ALA A 170 0.15 2.01 -6.94
C ALA A 170 1.58 1.46 -6.88
N LEU A 171 2.28 1.76 -5.78
CA LEU A 171 3.57 1.17 -5.42
C LEU A 171 3.29 -0.05 -4.55
N CYS A 172 3.77 -1.19 -4.97
CA CYS A 172 3.50 -2.47 -4.32
C CYS A 172 4.77 -3.30 -4.17
N ASP A 173 4.81 -4.12 -3.13
CA ASP A 173 5.82 -5.13 -2.92
C ASP A 173 5.21 -6.52 -3.08
N ARG A 174 5.90 -7.42 -3.77
CA ARG A 174 5.56 -8.84 -3.81
C ARG A 174 6.27 -9.53 -2.65
N LEU A 175 5.47 -10.19 -1.81
CA LEU A 175 5.91 -11.01 -0.70
C LEU A 175 5.71 -12.48 -1.05
N THR A 176 6.25 -13.37 -0.24
CA THR A 176 6.12 -14.83 -0.44
C THR A 176 4.67 -15.31 -0.37
N ASP A 177 3.83 -14.66 0.44
CA ASP A 177 2.43 -15.02 0.66
C ASP A 177 1.42 -13.95 0.24
N GLY A 178 1.84 -12.88 -0.45
CA GLY A 178 0.90 -11.82 -0.80
C GLY A 178 1.50 -10.64 -1.54
N ILE A 179 0.65 -9.66 -1.78
CA ILE A 179 1.06 -8.34 -2.28
C ILE A 179 0.85 -7.32 -1.17
N SER A 180 1.84 -6.48 -0.89
CA SER A 180 1.73 -5.34 0.02
C SER A 180 1.54 -4.06 -0.76
N MET A 181 0.39 -3.39 -0.61
CA MET A 181 0.18 -2.05 -1.14
C MET A 181 0.89 -1.03 -0.25
N VAL A 182 2.03 -0.53 -0.72
CA VAL A 182 2.89 0.40 0.02
C VAL A 182 2.31 1.80 -0.02
N TYR A 183 2.04 2.29 -1.22
CA TYR A 183 1.47 3.62 -1.43
C TYR A 183 0.63 3.66 -2.71
N SER A 184 -0.34 4.57 -2.78
CA SER A 184 -1.11 4.79 -3.99
C SER A 184 -1.59 6.23 -4.10
N PHE A 185 -1.63 6.76 -5.31
CA PHE A 185 -2.11 8.10 -5.62
C PHE A 185 -2.83 8.10 -6.97
N TYR A 186 -3.69 9.08 -7.18
CA TYR A 186 -4.55 9.13 -8.36
C TYR A 186 -4.98 10.56 -8.67
N ASP A 187 -5.49 10.77 -9.87
CA ASP A 187 -6.03 12.05 -10.33
C ASP A 187 -7.22 12.49 -9.45
N PRO A 188 -7.08 13.54 -8.64
CA PRO A 188 -8.17 14.01 -7.77
C PRO A 188 -9.39 14.53 -8.54
N ALA A 189 -9.24 14.87 -9.82
CA ALA A 189 -10.37 15.24 -10.69
C ALA A 189 -11.32 14.08 -10.93
N GLU A 190 -10.85 12.83 -10.75
CA GLU A 190 -11.65 11.60 -10.89
C GLU A 190 -12.43 11.26 -9.60
N ALA A 191 -12.95 12.25 -8.90
CA ALA A 191 -13.58 12.08 -7.57
C ALA A 191 -14.70 11.03 -7.55
N ASN A 192 -15.48 10.94 -8.63
CA ASN A 192 -16.59 9.98 -8.74
C ASN A 192 -16.17 8.56 -9.12
N ALA A 193 -14.92 8.36 -9.54
CA ALA A 193 -14.43 7.06 -10.00
C ALA A 193 -14.06 6.11 -8.86
N SER A 194 -13.89 6.62 -7.63
CA SER A 194 -13.46 5.83 -6.45
C SER A 194 -12.16 5.04 -6.71
N LEU A 195 -11.18 5.70 -7.32
CA LEU A 195 -9.94 5.06 -7.80
C LEU A 195 -9.18 4.34 -6.71
N GLY A 196 -9.14 4.86 -5.47
CA GLY A 196 -8.50 4.17 -4.34
C GLY A 196 -9.12 2.79 -4.07
N THR A 197 -10.45 2.69 -4.10
CA THR A 197 -11.14 1.40 -3.96
C THR A 197 -10.89 0.51 -5.19
N PHE A 198 -10.95 1.08 -6.38
CA PHE A 198 -10.71 0.34 -7.63
C PHE A 198 -9.32 -0.30 -7.65
N MET A 199 -8.27 0.43 -7.25
CA MET A 199 -6.91 -0.10 -7.19
C MET A 199 -6.80 -1.30 -6.23
N ILE A 200 -7.47 -1.27 -5.08
CA ILE A 200 -7.50 -2.41 -4.16
C ILE A 200 -8.19 -3.61 -4.81
N LEU A 201 -9.34 -3.41 -5.44
CA LEU A 201 -10.09 -4.49 -6.13
C LEU A 201 -9.26 -5.12 -7.27
N ASP A 202 -8.55 -4.30 -8.04
CA ASP A 202 -7.67 -4.78 -9.10
C ASP A 202 -6.48 -5.58 -8.54
N HIS A 203 -5.90 -5.15 -7.41
CA HIS A 203 -4.80 -5.89 -6.78
C HIS A 203 -5.28 -7.19 -6.11
N ILE A 204 -6.50 -7.26 -5.57
CA ILE A 204 -7.09 -8.54 -5.12
C ILE A 204 -7.23 -9.50 -6.31
N ALA A 205 -7.80 -9.03 -7.42
CA ALA A 205 -7.95 -9.85 -8.63
C ALA A 205 -6.59 -10.26 -9.21
N PHE A 206 -5.58 -9.39 -9.13
CA PHE A 206 -4.23 -9.70 -9.56
C PHE A 206 -3.55 -10.74 -8.67
N ALA A 207 -3.61 -10.58 -7.34
CA ALA A 207 -3.06 -11.54 -6.39
C ALA A 207 -3.67 -12.93 -6.59
N ARG A 208 -5.00 -13.02 -6.72
CA ARG A 208 -5.71 -14.27 -7.05
C ARG A 208 -5.19 -14.91 -8.33
N ARG A 209 -5.02 -14.14 -9.40
CA ARG A 209 -4.53 -14.65 -10.70
C ARG A 209 -3.12 -15.23 -10.63
N ILE A 210 -2.26 -14.69 -9.76
CA ILE A 210 -0.88 -15.17 -9.59
C ILE A 210 -0.72 -16.14 -8.43
N GLY A 211 -1.83 -16.57 -7.79
CA GLY A 211 -1.85 -17.57 -6.72
C GLY A 211 -1.33 -17.08 -5.37
N LEU A 212 -1.41 -15.78 -5.09
CA LEU A 212 -1.03 -15.21 -3.80
C LEU A 212 -2.26 -15.03 -2.90
N PRO A 213 -2.28 -15.65 -1.69
CA PRO A 213 -3.47 -15.69 -0.85
C PRO A 213 -3.81 -14.37 -0.15
N HIS A 214 -2.88 -13.41 -0.07
CA HIS A 214 -3.11 -12.20 0.71
C HIS A 214 -2.89 -10.90 -0.06
N LEU A 215 -3.68 -9.87 0.28
CA LEU A 215 -3.41 -8.47 -0.06
C LEU A 215 -3.27 -7.65 1.22
N TYR A 216 -2.07 -7.17 1.52
CA TYR A 216 -1.77 -6.36 2.69
C TYR A 216 -2.14 -4.90 2.44
N LEU A 217 -3.03 -4.34 3.27
CA LEU A 217 -3.50 -2.96 3.16
C LEU A 217 -2.83 -2.00 4.17
N GLY A 218 -1.91 -2.53 4.99
CA GLY A 218 -1.25 -1.78 6.05
C GLY A 218 -2.14 -1.60 7.27
N TYR A 219 -1.94 -0.52 8.05
CA TYR A 219 -2.66 -0.37 9.31
C TYR A 219 -4.11 0.06 9.11
N TRP A 220 -5.00 -0.58 9.84
CA TRP A 220 -6.34 -0.13 10.15
C TRP A 220 -6.36 0.41 11.58
N ILE A 221 -7.15 1.46 11.82
CA ILE A 221 -7.23 2.11 13.13
C ILE A 221 -8.70 2.39 13.39
N GLU A 222 -9.22 1.80 14.45
CA GLU A 222 -10.59 2.00 14.87
C GLU A 222 -10.84 3.48 15.18
N GLY A 223 -11.97 4.02 14.72
CA GLY A 223 -12.33 5.43 14.88
C GLY A 223 -11.61 6.40 13.94
N SER A 224 -10.63 5.95 13.17
CA SER A 224 -9.98 6.80 12.17
C SER A 224 -10.74 6.82 10.84
N ARG A 225 -11.35 7.96 10.49
CA ARG A 225 -12.03 8.14 9.19
C ARG A 225 -11.15 7.84 8.00
N LYS A 226 -9.84 8.16 8.10
CA LYS A 226 -8.84 7.93 7.04
C LYS A 226 -8.59 6.45 6.78
N MET A 227 -8.85 5.57 7.76
CA MET A 227 -8.56 4.13 7.71
C MET A 227 -9.80 3.24 7.66
N ALA A 228 -10.99 3.80 7.92
CA ALA A 228 -12.25 3.06 8.00
C ALA A 228 -12.58 2.25 6.74
N TYR A 229 -12.20 2.74 5.56
CA TYR A 229 -12.48 2.08 4.28
C TYR A 229 -11.90 0.67 4.18
N LYS A 230 -10.81 0.37 4.90
CA LYS A 230 -10.13 -0.93 4.84
C LYS A 230 -10.98 -2.06 5.39
N ALA A 231 -11.86 -1.78 6.35
CA ALA A 231 -12.79 -2.76 6.92
C ALA A 231 -13.84 -3.27 5.91
N LYS A 232 -14.01 -2.60 4.78
CA LYS A 232 -14.95 -3.02 3.72
C LYS A 232 -14.44 -4.18 2.86
N PHE A 233 -13.13 -4.45 2.89
CA PHE A 233 -12.51 -5.50 2.07
C PHE A 233 -12.37 -6.77 2.91
N GLY A 234 -13.48 -7.48 3.11
CA GLY A 234 -13.51 -8.73 3.85
C GLY A 234 -13.97 -9.92 2.98
N PRO A 235 -13.69 -11.16 3.41
CA PRO A 235 -13.04 -11.48 4.68
C PRO A 235 -11.58 -11.01 4.72
N GLN A 236 -11.16 -10.58 5.91
CA GLN A 236 -9.80 -10.11 6.15
C GLN A 236 -9.23 -10.71 7.42
N GLU A 237 -7.94 -10.65 7.56
CA GLU A 237 -7.28 -10.94 8.82
C GLU A 237 -6.68 -9.67 9.41
N ARG A 238 -6.70 -9.59 10.73
CA ARG A 238 -6.07 -8.55 11.53
C ARG A 238 -5.00 -9.16 12.40
N LEU A 239 -3.86 -8.51 12.48
CA LEU A 239 -2.77 -8.97 13.31
C LEU A 239 -3.11 -8.68 14.78
N GLY A 240 -3.30 -9.75 15.55
CA GLY A 240 -3.37 -9.71 17.02
C GLY A 240 -1.98 -9.57 17.62
N THR A 241 -1.80 -10.04 18.87
CA THR A 241 -0.49 -9.97 19.54
C THR A 241 0.56 -10.81 18.82
N ASP A 242 0.22 -12.04 18.43
CA ASP A 242 1.19 -12.99 17.85
C ASP A 242 0.68 -13.71 16.60
N THR A 243 -0.62 -13.57 16.27
CA THR A 243 -1.26 -14.32 15.19
C THR A 243 -2.19 -13.43 14.36
N TRP A 244 -2.40 -13.83 13.12
CA TRP A 244 -3.43 -13.26 12.28
C TRP A 244 -4.78 -13.84 12.65
N GLU A 245 -5.74 -12.97 12.97
CA GLU A 245 -7.10 -13.30 13.40
C GLU A 245 -8.08 -12.94 12.30
N ARG A 246 -8.94 -13.89 11.93
CA ARG A 246 -9.97 -13.69 10.91
C ARG A 246 -11.04 -12.74 11.41
N VAL A 247 -11.41 -11.79 10.57
CA VAL A 247 -12.50 -10.84 10.79
C VAL A 247 -13.43 -10.86 9.58
N GLU A 248 -14.69 -11.17 9.83
CA GLU A 248 -15.70 -11.09 8.77
C GLU A 248 -16.01 -9.63 8.38
N PRO A 249 -16.44 -9.40 7.13
CA PRO A 249 -16.83 -8.07 6.72
C PRO A 249 -17.92 -7.53 7.66
N SER A 250 -17.76 -6.31 8.14
CA SER A 250 -18.87 -5.65 8.85
C SER A 250 -20.07 -5.63 7.92
N SER A 251 -21.17 -6.24 8.33
CA SER A 251 -22.45 -6.12 7.66
C SER A 251 -22.87 -4.65 7.72
N SER A 252 -22.45 -3.85 6.74
CA SER A 252 -23.01 -2.54 6.53
C SER A 252 -24.42 -2.79 5.99
N SER A 253 -25.42 -2.58 6.81
CA SER A 253 -26.77 -2.32 6.34
C SER A 253 -26.68 -1.31 5.18
N ASP A 254 -27.25 -1.70 4.05
CA ASP A 254 -27.41 -0.91 2.82
C ASP A 254 -27.98 0.49 3.05
#